data_b74326240870c8c34a3a2097b29e792a
#
_entry.id   b74326240870c8c34a3a2097b29e792a
#
_cell.length_a   1.000
_cell.length_b   1.000
_cell.length_c   1.000
_cell.angle_alpha   90.00
_cell.angle_beta   90.00
_cell.angle_gamma   90.00
#
_symmetry.space_group_name_H-M   'P 1'
#
loop_
_entity.id
_entity.type
_entity.pdbx_description
1 polymer ?
#
loop_
_entity_poly.entity_id
_entity_poly.type
_entity_poly.pdbx_seq_one_letter_code
_entity_poly.pdbx_strand_id
1 'polypeptide(L)'
;MSEEWISTQEAAKQLGVTTARIRQLVAEKKINARKVGGKYRGQWLVKATDIAQRIQKGVSTKMNVKNRMTPNPITASQQTNYNQALRLMQQNNIKHLPIVDSHDKLIGIVTYNDMLRAEPSPVTSLSVFEIASLLEKVTMKQIMNHPVLAIEETCSIANAAKFMLDNDIGCLPVVRDEALVGIITDTDIFKTFVEITGGGQAGTRLEAKVPDQKGQLAALTQALTEAGAYIVLVAISYDDSGDYSYVDLKERGGDEQKIRAELGKLDHVEVLEIRPSDGDQLRSFGK
;
A
#
# COMPACT_ATOMS: atom_id res chain seq x y z
N MET A 1 -18.19 3.03 32.49
CA MET A 1 -18.63 2.31 31.26
C MET A 1 -18.53 0.82 31.57
N SER A 2 -19.66 0.09 31.51
CA SER A 2 -19.68 -1.34 31.75
C SER A 2 -18.85 -2.08 30.71
N GLU A 3 -17.91 -2.91 31.14
CA GLU A 3 -17.16 -3.78 30.23
C GLU A 3 -18.10 -4.76 29.54
N GLU A 4 -18.25 -4.64 28.24
CA GLU A 4 -19.10 -5.52 27.44
C GLU A 4 -18.33 -6.80 27.07
N TRP A 5 -18.97 -7.97 27.32
CA TRP A 5 -18.42 -9.28 27.07
C TRP A 5 -19.29 -10.03 26.08
N ILE A 6 -18.69 -10.52 24.99
CA ILE A 6 -19.40 -11.25 23.93
C ILE A 6 -18.94 -12.71 23.87
N SER A 7 -19.77 -13.58 23.29
CA SER A 7 -19.44 -15.01 23.14
C SER A 7 -18.30 -15.21 22.13
N THR A 8 -17.57 -16.34 22.24
CA THR A 8 -16.55 -16.70 21.22
C THR A 8 -17.15 -16.93 19.83
N GLN A 9 -18.43 -17.26 19.71
CA GLN A 9 -19.13 -17.37 18.43
C GLN A 9 -19.39 -16.01 17.83
N GLU A 10 -19.87 -15.06 18.62
CA GLU A 10 -20.10 -13.69 18.17
C GLU A 10 -18.78 -13.01 17.79
N ALA A 11 -17.73 -13.16 18.59
CA ALA A 11 -16.39 -12.67 18.28
C ALA A 11 -15.82 -13.26 16.97
N ALA A 12 -16.06 -14.55 16.73
CA ALA A 12 -15.66 -15.23 15.52
C ALA A 12 -16.36 -14.65 14.28
N LYS A 13 -17.67 -14.41 14.40
CA LYS A 13 -18.48 -13.78 13.34
C LYS A 13 -17.99 -12.36 13.04
N GLN A 14 -17.77 -11.55 14.07
CA GLN A 14 -17.31 -10.17 13.92
C GLN A 14 -15.91 -10.07 13.30
N LEU A 15 -15.00 -11.00 13.59
CA LEU A 15 -13.63 -11.05 13.05
C LEU A 15 -13.51 -11.82 11.72
N GLY A 16 -14.59 -12.47 11.25
CA GLY A 16 -14.55 -13.30 10.04
C GLY A 16 -13.63 -14.52 10.17
N VAL A 17 -13.51 -15.10 11.39
CA VAL A 17 -12.63 -16.25 11.67
C VAL A 17 -13.41 -17.39 12.32
N THR A 18 -12.77 -18.55 12.49
CA THR A 18 -13.39 -19.69 13.18
C THR A 18 -13.36 -19.50 14.71
N THR A 19 -14.28 -20.13 15.43
CA THR A 19 -14.27 -20.15 16.90
C THR A 19 -13.02 -20.82 17.48
N ALA A 20 -12.42 -21.76 16.74
CA ALA A 20 -11.13 -22.38 17.08
C ALA A 20 -10.01 -21.32 17.10
N ARG A 21 -10.01 -20.41 16.13
CA ARG A 21 -9.03 -19.30 16.07
C ARG A 21 -9.19 -18.33 17.23
N ILE A 22 -10.43 -18.02 17.65
CA ILE A 22 -10.68 -17.19 18.84
C ILE A 22 -10.11 -17.87 20.10
N ARG A 23 -10.35 -19.18 20.28
CA ARG A 23 -9.81 -19.94 21.43
C ARG A 23 -8.28 -19.95 21.44
N GLN A 24 -7.65 -20.07 20.27
CA GLN A 24 -6.19 -19.97 20.13
C GLN A 24 -5.68 -18.57 20.55
N LEU A 25 -6.34 -17.50 20.12
CA LEU A 25 -5.97 -16.12 20.50
C LEU A 25 -6.13 -15.87 22.00
N VAL A 26 -7.11 -16.51 22.64
CA VAL A 26 -7.27 -16.49 24.11
C VAL A 26 -6.13 -17.25 24.80
N ALA A 27 -5.78 -18.44 24.30
CA ALA A 27 -4.67 -19.24 24.83
C ALA A 27 -3.32 -18.51 24.68
N GLU A 28 -3.12 -17.78 23.58
CA GLU A 28 -1.94 -16.93 23.33
C GLU A 28 -1.97 -15.62 24.14
N LYS A 29 -2.95 -15.41 25.02
CA LYS A 29 -3.16 -14.16 25.81
C LYS A 29 -3.27 -12.90 24.95
N LYS A 30 -3.69 -13.03 23.70
CA LYS A 30 -3.87 -11.93 22.75
C LYS A 30 -5.27 -11.30 22.81
N ILE A 31 -6.20 -11.92 23.49
CA ILE A 31 -7.58 -11.46 23.76
C ILE A 31 -7.91 -11.79 25.20
N ASN A 32 -8.44 -10.83 25.95
CA ASN A 32 -8.92 -11.05 27.29
C ASN A 32 -10.21 -11.88 27.28
N ALA A 33 -10.24 -12.92 28.07
CA ALA A 33 -11.38 -13.84 28.14
C ALA A 33 -11.66 -14.26 29.58
N ARG A 34 -12.93 -14.53 29.86
CA ARG A 34 -13.38 -15.13 31.13
C ARG A 34 -14.29 -16.31 30.87
N LYS A 35 -14.25 -17.28 31.75
CA LYS A 35 -15.16 -18.45 31.70
C LYS A 35 -16.35 -18.17 32.58
N VAL A 36 -17.56 -18.32 32.02
CA VAL A 36 -18.83 -18.15 32.76
C VAL A 36 -19.56 -19.48 32.74
N GLY A 37 -20.03 -19.94 33.90
CA GLY A 37 -20.74 -21.22 34.06
C GLY A 37 -19.92 -22.28 34.80
N GLY A 38 -20.53 -23.44 35.12
CA GLY A 38 -19.97 -24.50 35.96
C GLY A 38 -18.72 -25.19 35.36
N LYS A 39 -18.06 -25.99 36.24
CA LYS A 39 -16.75 -26.63 35.99
C LYS A 39 -16.67 -27.45 34.68
N TYR A 40 -17.80 -27.93 34.15
CA TYR A 40 -17.84 -28.83 32.97
C TYR A 40 -18.58 -28.25 31.74
N ARG A 41 -19.34 -27.14 31.86
CA ARG A 41 -20.08 -26.50 30.75
C ARG A 41 -19.93 -24.98 30.74
N GLY A 42 -18.76 -24.46 31.07
CA GLY A 42 -18.54 -23.02 31.05
C GLY A 42 -18.36 -22.48 29.61
N GLN A 43 -19.09 -21.40 29.31
CA GLN A 43 -18.91 -20.64 28.06
C GLN A 43 -17.79 -19.64 28.22
N TRP A 44 -16.92 -19.54 27.21
CA TRP A 44 -15.92 -18.48 27.14
C TRP A 44 -16.54 -17.21 26.60
N LEU A 45 -16.38 -16.12 27.35
CA LEU A 45 -16.69 -14.78 26.92
C LEU A 45 -15.38 -14.04 26.68
N VAL A 46 -15.32 -13.21 25.64
CA VAL A 46 -14.18 -12.38 25.29
C VAL A 46 -14.56 -10.91 25.39
N LYS A 47 -13.60 -10.07 25.71
CA LYS A 47 -13.83 -8.63 25.89
C LYS A 47 -14.15 -7.98 24.55
N ALA A 48 -15.31 -7.34 24.42
CA ALA A 48 -15.77 -6.73 23.15
C ALA A 48 -14.79 -5.66 22.64
N THR A 49 -14.17 -4.90 23.55
CA THR A 49 -13.14 -3.89 23.19
C THR A 49 -11.92 -4.49 22.53
N ASP A 50 -11.48 -5.70 22.92
CA ASP A 50 -10.34 -6.38 22.31
C ASP A 50 -10.69 -6.84 20.89
N ILE A 51 -11.94 -7.26 20.69
CA ILE A 51 -12.46 -7.63 19.37
C ILE A 51 -12.57 -6.39 18.50
N ALA A 52 -13.15 -5.29 18.99
CA ALA A 52 -13.23 -4.03 18.25
C ALA A 52 -11.84 -3.50 17.87
N GLN A 53 -10.87 -3.52 18.79
CA GLN A 53 -9.48 -3.14 18.50
C GLN A 53 -8.83 -4.06 17.45
N ARG A 54 -9.18 -5.35 17.43
CA ARG A 54 -8.67 -6.28 16.41
C ARG A 54 -9.36 -6.09 15.07
N ILE A 55 -10.66 -5.79 15.07
CA ILE A 55 -11.35 -5.36 13.83
C ILE A 55 -10.67 -4.12 13.29
N GLN A 56 -10.43 -3.10 14.11
CA GLN A 56 -9.69 -1.91 13.70
C GLN A 56 -8.25 -2.22 13.25
N LYS A 57 -7.54 -3.12 13.95
CA LYS A 57 -6.20 -3.59 13.54
C LYS A 57 -6.24 -4.54 12.35
N GLY A 58 -7.29 -5.34 12.18
CA GLY A 58 -7.45 -6.29 11.08
C GLY A 58 -8.01 -5.65 9.81
N VAL A 59 -8.73 -4.54 9.95
CA VAL A 59 -9.13 -3.62 8.86
C VAL A 59 -7.97 -2.66 8.52
N SER A 60 -6.92 -2.62 9.35
CA SER A 60 -5.63 -2.05 8.94
C SER A 60 -5.02 -2.95 7.87
N THR A 61 -5.68 -2.99 6.74
CA THR A 61 -5.16 -3.64 5.57
C THR A 61 -3.84 -2.96 5.24
N LYS A 62 -2.81 -3.74 4.93
CA LYS A 62 -1.54 -3.27 4.38
C LYS A 62 -1.73 -2.28 3.21
N MET A 63 -2.96 -2.06 2.77
CA MET A 63 -3.41 -1.25 1.65
C MET A 63 -3.85 0.18 2.05
N ASN A 64 -3.69 0.59 3.31
CA ASN A 64 -3.94 1.98 3.73
C ASN A 64 -2.63 2.77 3.76
N VAL A 65 -2.73 4.05 3.45
CA VAL A 65 -1.62 5.01 3.43
C VAL A 65 -0.87 5.00 4.76
N LYS A 66 -1.55 5.01 5.90
CA LYS A 66 -0.95 4.92 7.23
C LYS A 66 0.08 3.80 7.41
N ASN A 67 -0.10 2.67 6.74
CA ASN A 67 0.77 1.50 6.87
C ASN A 67 1.93 1.48 5.88
N ARG A 68 1.97 2.43 4.96
CA ARG A 68 2.93 2.50 3.85
C ARG A 68 3.67 3.82 3.76
N MET A 69 3.11 4.89 4.34
CA MET A 69 3.74 6.20 4.41
C MET A 69 5.03 6.18 5.22
N THR A 70 5.92 7.10 4.95
CA THR A 70 6.99 7.47 5.87
C THR A 70 6.39 8.35 6.96
N PRO A 71 6.33 7.91 8.22
CA PRO A 71 5.79 8.70 9.31
C PRO A 71 6.77 9.79 9.74
N ASN A 72 6.26 10.88 10.34
CA ASN A 72 7.05 11.99 10.85
C ASN A 72 8.11 12.47 9.84
N PRO A 73 7.69 12.92 8.65
CA PRO A 73 8.64 13.32 7.62
C PRO A 73 9.47 14.53 8.08
N ILE A 74 10.65 14.66 7.49
CA ILE A 74 11.46 15.86 7.67
C ILE A 74 10.72 17.04 7.07
N THR A 75 10.63 18.13 7.81
CA THR A 75 9.94 19.36 7.43
C THR A 75 10.88 20.55 7.43
N ALA A 76 10.44 21.62 6.81
CA ALA A 76 11.07 22.94 6.92
C ALA A 76 10.01 24.02 7.15
N SER A 77 10.44 25.20 7.61
CA SER A 77 9.56 26.36 7.70
C SER A 77 9.60 27.16 6.41
N GLN A 78 8.60 28.02 6.21
CA GLN A 78 8.58 28.93 5.05
C GLN A 78 9.76 29.94 5.05
N GLN A 79 10.42 30.16 6.20
CA GLN A 79 11.60 31.03 6.33
C GLN A 79 12.92 30.30 6.08
N THR A 80 12.91 28.97 6.03
CA THR A 80 14.11 28.18 5.70
C THR A 80 14.67 28.65 4.36
N ASN A 81 15.97 28.96 4.31
CA ASN A 81 16.58 29.40 3.06
C ASN A 81 16.94 28.24 2.15
N TYR A 82 17.22 28.55 0.87
CA TYR A 82 17.56 27.59 -0.16
C TYR A 82 18.66 26.61 0.26
N ASN A 83 19.80 27.13 0.74
CA ASN A 83 20.94 26.29 1.10
C ASN A 83 20.64 25.34 2.28
N GLN A 84 19.84 25.78 3.25
CA GLN A 84 19.41 24.94 4.37
C GLN A 84 18.47 23.82 3.89
N ALA A 85 17.48 24.14 3.06
CA ALA A 85 16.54 23.18 2.51
C ALA A 85 17.27 22.15 1.65
N LEU A 86 18.19 22.58 0.77
CA LEU A 86 18.98 21.69 -0.06
C LEU A 86 19.82 20.71 0.77
N ARG A 87 20.48 21.20 1.83
CA ARG A 87 21.22 20.34 2.79
C ARG A 87 20.31 19.32 3.47
N LEU A 88 19.10 19.72 3.92
CA LEU A 88 18.14 18.80 4.51
C LEU A 88 17.77 17.69 3.54
N MET A 89 17.50 18.03 2.28
CA MET A 89 17.16 17.04 1.25
C MET A 89 18.33 16.09 0.97
N GLN A 90 19.55 16.62 0.82
CA GLN A 90 20.73 15.81 0.49
C GLN A 90 21.17 14.91 1.64
N GLN A 91 21.26 15.46 2.86
CA GLN A 91 21.70 14.70 4.05
C GLN A 91 20.74 13.54 4.40
N ASN A 92 19.47 13.72 4.10
CA ASN A 92 18.44 12.73 4.41
C ASN A 92 18.00 11.92 3.18
N ASN A 93 18.62 12.16 2.01
CA ASN A 93 18.28 11.50 0.75
C ASN A 93 16.78 11.56 0.42
N ILE A 94 16.17 12.75 0.60
CA ILE A 94 14.75 13.00 0.31
C ILE A 94 14.61 13.95 -0.88
N LYS A 95 13.55 13.76 -1.66
CA LYS A 95 13.22 14.58 -2.83
C LYS A 95 12.02 15.49 -2.63
N HIS A 96 11.33 15.35 -1.50
CA HIS A 96 10.11 16.08 -1.16
C HIS A 96 10.23 16.58 0.26
N LEU A 97 10.05 17.88 0.44
CA LEU A 97 10.20 18.57 1.72
C LEU A 97 8.90 19.30 2.04
N PRO A 98 8.05 18.76 2.92
CA PRO A 98 6.87 19.45 3.40
C PRO A 98 7.25 20.72 4.15
N ILE A 99 6.51 21.79 3.93
CA ILE A 99 6.69 23.08 4.61
C ILE A 99 5.56 23.24 5.62
N VAL A 100 5.92 23.51 6.86
CA VAL A 100 4.98 23.68 7.96
C VAL A 100 5.09 25.07 8.59
N ASP A 101 4.02 25.50 9.23
CA ASP A 101 4.00 26.73 10.05
C ASP A 101 4.51 26.46 11.47
N SER A 102 4.41 27.47 12.33
CA SER A 102 4.81 27.39 13.74
C SER A 102 3.94 26.47 14.61
N HIS A 103 2.84 25.94 14.06
CA HIS A 103 1.93 25.02 14.73
C HIS A 103 1.95 23.63 14.10
N ASP A 104 3.02 23.30 13.32
CA ASP A 104 3.18 22.05 12.56
C ASP A 104 2.08 21.78 11.52
N LYS A 105 1.32 22.82 11.13
CA LYS A 105 0.33 22.72 10.09
C LYS A 105 1.01 22.80 8.73
N LEU A 106 0.62 21.87 7.83
CA LEU A 106 1.11 21.83 6.47
C LEU A 106 0.65 23.07 5.69
N ILE A 107 1.59 23.83 5.13
CA ILE A 107 1.33 25.06 4.36
C ILE A 107 1.86 25.02 2.93
N GLY A 108 2.71 24.05 2.59
CA GLY A 108 3.29 23.92 1.26
C GLY A 108 4.15 22.67 1.14
N ILE A 109 4.70 22.46 -0.05
CA ILE A 109 5.68 21.43 -0.33
C ILE A 109 6.71 21.94 -1.33
N VAL A 110 7.96 21.54 -1.15
CA VAL A 110 9.04 21.79 -2.10
C VAL A 110 9.61 20.46 -2.58
N THR A 111 9.73 20.29 -3.88
CA THR A 111 10.42 19.15 -4.48
C THR A 111 11.86 19.49 -4.84
N TYR A 112 12.70 18.45 -5.01
CA TYR A 112 14.07 18.65 -5.49
C TYR A 112 14.10 19.34 -6.85
N ASN A 113 13.13 19.08 -7.73
CA ASN A 113 12.98 19.77 -9.02
C ASN A 113 12.66 21.25 -8.86
N ASP A 114 11.85 21.63 -7.86
CA ASP A 114 11.57 23.03 -7.58
C ASP A 114 12.83 23.76 -7.11
N MET A 115 13.67 23.08 -6.32
CA MET A 115 14.98 23.61 -5.93
C MET A 115 15.88 23.86 -7.15
N LEU A 116 15.99 22.87 -8.06
CA LEU A 116 16.78 23.03 -9.28
C LEU A 116 16.27 24.16 -10.19
N ARG A 117 14.96 24.34 -10.29
CA ARG A 117 14.36 25.43 -11.08
C ARG A 117 14.60 26.82 -10.48
N ALA A 118 14.82 26.88 -9.17
CA ALA A 118 15.14 28.14 -8.48
C ALA A 118 16.62 28.56 -8.67
N GLU A 119 17.48 27.66 -9.17
CA GLU A 119 18.86 28.00 -9.50
C GLU A 119 18.95 28.87 -10.79
N PRO A 120 19.87 29.82 -10.82
CA PRO A 120 20.18 30.54 -12.07
C PRO A 120 20.62 29.58 -13.17
N SER A 121 20.24 29.91 -14.41
CA SER A 121 20.69 29.13 -15.58
C SER A 121 22.22 28.98 -15.61
N PRO A 122 22.75 27.81 -16.03
CA PRO A 122 24.20 27.62 -16.22
C PRO A 122 24.86 28.58 -17.21
N VAL A 123 24.07 29.25 -18.07
CA VAL A 123 24.53 30.26 -19.04
C VAL A 123 24.46 31.69 -18.48
N THR A 124 24.32 31.88 -17.16
CA THR A 124 24.35 33.21 -16.54
C THR A 124 25.76 33.82 -16.56
N SER A 125 25.82 35.13 -16.59
CA SER A 125 27.08 35.90 -16.43
C SER A 125 27.51 36.09 -14.97
N LEU A 126 26.69 35.60 -14.01
CA LEU A 126 26.99 35.72 -12.60
C LEU A 126 28.12 34.78 -12.18
N SER A 127 28.99 35.28 -11.32
CA SER A 127 30.00 34.43 -10.67
C SER A 127 29.35 33.46 -9.63
N VAL A 128 30.05 32.36 -9.31
CA VAL A 128 29.62 31.39 -8.33
C VAL A 128 29.31 32.03 -6.97
N PHE A 129 30.08 33.05 -6.57
CA PHE A 129 29.87 33.78 -5.30
C PHE A 129 28.61 34.64 -5.35
N GLU A 130 28.29 35.27 -6.46
CA GLU A 130 27.07 36.06 -6.63
C GLU A 130 25.84 35.13 -6.61
N ILE A 131 25.90 33.99 -7.30
CA ILE A 131 24.85 32.98 -7.27
C ILE A 131 24.60 32.48 -5.82
N ALA A 132 25.66 32.11 -5.09
CA ALA A 132 25.56 31.67 -3.71
C ALA A 132 24.92 32.71 -2.78
N SER A 133 25.33 33.99 -2.95
CA SER A 133 24.76 35.12 -2.18
C SER A 133 23.28 35.38 -2.49
N LEU A 134 22.87 35.20 -3.75
CA LEU A 134 21.46 35.32 -4.14
C LEU A 134 20.61 34.16 -3.58
N LEU A 135 21.08 32.94 -3.73
CA LEU A 135 20.36 31.73 -3.22
C LEU A 135 20.21 31.73 -1.71
N GLU A 136 21.15 32.34 -0.96
CA GLU A 136 21.03 32.46 0.49
C GLU A 136 19.83 33.31 0.91
N LYS A 137 19.40 34.26 0.09
CA LYS A 137 18.24 35.12 0.33
C LYS A 137 16.92 34.50 -0.08
N VAL A 138 16.95 33.45 -0.90
CA VAL A 138 15.75 32.75 -1.36
C VAL A 138 15.23 31.85 -0.25
N THR A 139 13.96 32.00 0.08
CA THR A 139 13.29 31.20 1.14
C THR A 139 12.30 30.22 0.56
N MET A 140 11.94 29.21 1.34
CA MET A 140 10.96 28.19 0.92
C MET A 140 9.59 28.79 0.60
N LYS A 141 9.24 29.93 1.23
CA LYS A 141 8.02 30.68 0.89
C LYS A 141 7.96 31.08 -0.60
N GLN A 142 9.10 31.31 -1.24
CA GLN A 142 9.18 31.76 -2.65
C GLN A 142 9.19 30.58 -3.63
N ILE A 143 9.54 29.37 -3.15
CA ILE A 143 9.74 28.19 -4.01
C ILE A 143 8.59 27.18 -3.83
N MET A 144 8.00 27.12 -2.63
CA MET A 144 7.01 26.07 -2.31
C MET A 144 5.77 26.13 -3.21
N ASN A 145 5.30 24.95 -3.57
CA ASN A 145 4.01 24.79 -4.20
C ASN A 145 2.92 24.94 -3.13
N HIS A 146 1.96 25.85 -3.38
CA HIS A 146 0.79 26.06 -2.55
C HIS A 146 -0.38 26.56 -3.42
N PRO A 147 -1.65 26.20 -3.13
CA PRO A 147 -2.04 25.25 -2.09
C PRO A 147 -1.45 23.86 -2.33
N VAL A 148 -1.20 23.14 -1.24
CA VAL A 148 -0.64 21.77 -1.28
C VAL A 148 -1.77 20.74 -1.22
N LEU A 149 -1.70 19.74 -2.09
CA LEU A 149 -2.59 18.58 -2.05
C LEU A 149 -2.08 17.61 -0.97
N ALA A 150 -2.96 17.19 -0.08
CA ALA A 150 -2.68 16.24 0.98
C ALA A 150 -3.81 15.22 1.11
N ILE A 151 -3.54 14.10 1.74
CA ILE A 151 -4.54 13.05 1.96
C ILE A 151 -4.59 12.65 3.44
N GLU A 152 -5.73 12.12 3.87
CA GLU A 152 -5.90 11.53 5.20
C GLU A 152 -5.15 10.20 5.33
N GLU A 153 -4.63 9.90 6.53
CA GLU A 153 -3.92 8.64 6.80
C GLU A 153 -4.78 7.38 6.57
N THR A 154 -6.10 7.52 6.56
CA THR A 154 -7.06 6.44 6.30
C THR A 154 -7.29 6.17 4.82
N CYS A 155 -6.77 7.01 3.93
CA CYS A 155 -6.89 6.84 2.49
C CYS A 155 -6.32 5.48 2.04
N SER A 156 -6.94 4.85 1.05
CA SER A 156 -6.40 3.63 0.45
C SER A 156 -5.20 3.94 -0.45
N ILE A 157 -4.28 2.97 -0.57
CA ILE A 157 -3.14 3.08 -1.50
C ILE A 157 -3.59 3.27 -2.95
N ALA A 158 -4.68 2.59 -3.36
CA ALA A 158 -5.23 2.74 -4.70
C ALA A 158 -5.72 4.17 -4.98
N ASN A 159 -6.41 4.79 -4.01
CA ASN A 159 -6.85 6.18 -4.15
C ASN A 159 -5.66 7.15 -4.10
N ALA A 160 -4.67 6.91 -3.25
CA ALA A 160 -3.45 7.72 -3.22
C ALA A 160 -2.73 7.68 -4.59
N ALA A 161 -2.57 6.48 -5.17
CA ALA A 161 -2.01 6.31 -6.51
C ALA A 161 -2.84 7.05 -7.57
N LYS A 162 -4.17 6.93 -7.52
CA LYS A 162 -5.06 7.65 -8.45
C LYS A 162 -4.91 9.17 -8.32
N PHE A 163 -4.86 9.70 -7.10
CA PHE A 163 -4.67 11.16 -6.89
C PHE A 163 -3.31 11.64 -7.42
N MET A 164 -2.26 10.84 -7.26
CA MET A 164 -0.94 11.16 -7.84
C MET A 164 -1.00 11.22 -9.36
N LEU A 165 -1.64 10.23 -10.00
CA LEU A 165 -1.81 10.19 -11.45
C LEU A 165 -2.68 11.34 -11.98
N ASP A 166 -3.83 11.58 -11.37
CA ASP A 166 -4.78 12.59 -11.82
C ASP A 166 -4.20 14.02 -11.72
N ASN A 167 -3.22 14.24 -10.83
CA ASN A 167 -2.62 15.55 -10.61
C ASN A 167 -1.16 15.66 -11.07
N ASP A 168 -0.61 14.63 -11.71
CA ASP A 168 0.80 14.56 -12.17
C ASP A 168 1.81 14.88 -11.06
N ILE A 169 1.63 14.26 -9.88
CA ILE A 169 2.49 14.45 -8.72
C ILE A 169 3.04 13.12 -8.20
N GLY A 170 4.30 13.10 -7.76
CA GLY A 170 4.97 11.90 -7.26
C GLY A 170 4.91 11.72 -5.75
N CYS A 171 4.23 12.60 -5.02
CA CYS A 171 4.10 12.47 -3.56
C CYS A 171 2.84 13.17 -3.04
N LEU A 172 2.38 12.72 -1.88
CA LEU A 172 1.29 13.35 -1.13
C LEU A 172 1.68 13.41 0.36
N PRO A 173 1.71 14.59 0.96
CA PRO A 173 1.70 14.74 2.41
C PRO A 173 0.46 14.06 2.99
N VAL A 174 0.63 13.43 4.14
CA VAL A 174 -0.42 12.71 4.85
C VAL A 174 -0.76 13.46 6.13
N VAL A 175 -2.02 13.77 6.32
CA VAL A 175 -2.51 14.54 7.45
C VAL A 175 -3.46 13.72 8.32
N ARG A 176 -3.58 14.14 9.57
CA ARG A 176 -4.61 13.75 10.53
C ARG A 176 -5.02 14.99 11.29
N ASP A 177 -6.31 15.33 11.28
CA ASP A 177 -6.83 16.54 11.94
C ASP A 177 -6.02 17.81 11.54
N GLU A 178 -5.71 17.96 10.24
CA GLU A 178 -4.90 19.02 9.62
C GLU A 178 -3.40 19.01 9.99
N ALA A 179 -2.97 18.18 10.94
CA ALA A 179 -1.56 18.03 11.29
C ALA A 179 -0.84 17.06 10.35
N LEU A 180 0.38 17.41 9.93
CA LEU A 180 1.22 16.54 9.10
C LEU A 180 1.70 15.34 9.93
N VAL A 181 1.32 14.12 9.52
CA VAL A 181 1.70 12.88 10.19
C VAL A 181 2.58 11.96 9.36
N GLY A 182 2.66 12.20 8.05
CA GLY A 182 3.44 11.36 7.14
C GLY A 182 3.60 11.96 5.77
N ILE A 183 4.32 11.24 4.91
CA ILE A 183 4.40 11.47 3.48
C ILE A 183 4.38 10.13 2.75
N ILE A 184 3.65 10.04 1.65
CA ILE A 184 3.65 8.87 0.78
C ILE A 184 4.11 9.28 -0.62
N THR A 185 4.94 8.44 -1.23
CA THR A 185 5.51 8.69 -2.55
C THR A 185 5.12 7.61 -3.56
N ASP A 186 5.31 7.88 -4.84
CA ASP A 186 5.22 6.90 -5.92
C ASP A 186 6.05 5.64 -5.65
N THR A 187 7.24 5.81 -5.11
CA THR A 187 8.12 4.70 -4.68
C THR A 187 7.44 3.80 -3.63
N ASP A 188 6.69 4.36 -2.69
CA ASP A 188 5.96 3.59 -1.68
C ASP A 188 4.77 2.85 -2.31
N ILE A 189 4.11 3.47 -3.28
CA ILE A 189 3.07 2.82 -4.11
C ILE A 189 3.68 1.64 -4.88
N PHE A 190 4.81 1.82 -5.57
CA PHE A 190 5.48 0.74 -6.31
C PHE A 190 5.97 -0.39 -5.40
N LYS A 191 6.55 -0.08 -4.24
CA LYS A 191 6.92 -1.11 -3.25
C LYS A 191 5.70 -1.91 -2.80
N THR A 192 4.59 -1.24 -2.56
CA THR A 192 3.34 -1.90 -2.17
C THR A 192 2.82 -2.78 -3.31
N PHE A 193 2.85 -2.30 -4.55
CA PHE A 193 2.47 -3.07 -5.73
C PHE A 193 3.32 -4.34 -5.87
N VAL A 194 4.65 -4.22 -5.79
CA VAL A 194 5.56 -5.37 -5.84
C VAL A 194 5.25 -6.40 -4.73
N GLU A 195 4.97 -5.92 -3.52
CA GLU A 195 4.63 -6.81 -2.40
C GLU A 195 3.32 -7.57 -2.63
N ILE A 196 2.24 -6.87 -3.06
CA ILE A 196 0.93 -7.51 -3.26
C ILE A 196 0.89 -8.43 -4.47
N THR A 197 1.67 -8.13 -5.51
CA THR A 197 1.77 -8.97 -6.71
C THR A 197 2.76 -10.12 -6.54
N GLY A 198 3.42 -10.21 -5.37
CA GLY A 198 4.44 -11.23 -5.12
C GLY A 198 5.64 -11.11 -6.04
N GLY A 199 5.98 -9.89 -6.48
CA GLY A 199 7.16 -9.63 -7.31
C GLY A 199 8.43 -10.15 -6.64
N GLY A 200 9.30 -10.81 -7.40
CA GLY A 200 10.52 -11.43 -6.90
C GLY A 200 10.35 -12.73 -6.10
N GLN A 201 9.12 -13.23 -5.90
CA GLN A 201 8.88 -14.54 -5.32
C GLN A 201 8.81 -15.60 -6.42
N ALA A 202 9.41 -16.78 -6.18
CA ALA A 202 9.27 -17.91 -7.09
C ALA A 202 7.82 -18.42 -7.14
N GLY A 203 7.41 -18.96 -8.27
CA GLY A 203 6.09 -19.53 -8.50
C GLY A 203 5.75 -19.57 -9.98
N THR A 204 4.53 -19.95 -10.31
CA THR A 204 4.01 -19.97 -11.67
C THR A 204 2.99 -18.83 -11.83
N ARG A 205 3.09 -18.11 -12.94
CA ARG A 205 2.12 -17.13 -13.38
C ARG A 205 1.23 -17.76 -14.42
N LEU A 206 -0.07 -17.60 -14.26
CA LEU A 206 -1.11 -18.04 -15.17
C LEU A 206 -1.90 -16.82 -15.61
N GLU A 207 -2.07 -16.67 -16.91
CA GLU A 207 -3.02 -15.73 -17.50
C GLU A 207 -4.12 -16.51 -18.22
N ALA A 208 -5.37 -16.23 -17.87
CA ALA A 208 -6.52 -16.88 -18.46
C ALA A 208 -7.60 -15.86 -18.82
N LYS A 209 -8.26 -16.10 -19.96
CA LYS A 209 -9.46 -15.39 -20.37
C LYS A 209 -10.67 -16.25 -20.03
N VAL A 210 -11.63 -15.66 -19.31
CA VAL A 210 -12.85 -16.34 -18.86
C VAL A 210 -14.08 -15.46 -19.18
N PRO A 211 -15.25 -16.05 -19.44
CA PRO A 211 -16.49 -15.25 -19.56
C PRO A 211 -16.75 -14.48 -18.26
N ASP A 212 -17.22 -13.22 -18.37
CA ASP A 212 -17.56 -12.43 -17.17
C ASP A 212 -18.92 -12.89 -16.59
N GLN A 213 -18.91 -14.07 -15.97
CA GLN A 213 -20.08 -14.71 -15.39
C GLN A 213 -19.82 -15.17 -13.97
N LYS A 214 -20.90 -15.19 -13.16
CA LYS A 214 -20.85 -15.69 -11.79
C LYS A 214 -20.34 -17.12 -11.73
N GLY A 215 -19.35 -17.37 -10.87
CA GLY A 215 -18.79 -18.70 -10.63
C GLY A 215 -17.52 -19.01 -11.43
N GLN A 216 -17.20 -18.30 -12.50
CA GLN A 216 -16.02 -18.58 -13.32
C GLN A 216 -14.70 -18.46 -12.52
N LEU A 217 -14.53 -17.40 -11.76
CA LEU A 217 -13.36 -17.26 -10.88
C LEU A 217 -13.30 -18.37 -9.82
N ALA A 218 -14.44 -18.78 -9.28
CA ALA A 218 -14.49 -19.86 -8.29
C ALA A 218 -14.06 -21.20 -8.93
N ALA A 219 -14.55 -21.51 -10.12
CA ALA A 219 -14.15 -22.71 -10.86
C ALA A 219 -12.66 -22.71 -11.19
N LEU A 220 -12.11 -21.58 -11.65
CA LEU A 220 -10.69 -21.40 -11.95
C LEU A 220 -9.82 -21.64 -10.71
N THR A 221 -10.16 -21.00 -9.60
CA THR A 221 -9.38 -21.13 -8.34
C THR A 221 -9.52 -22.51 -7.71
N GLN A 222 -10.65 -23.18 -7.88
CA GLN A 222 -10.84 -24.57 -7.45
C GLN A 222 -9.96 -25.52 -8.25
N ALA A 223 -9.94 -25.43 -9.57
CA ALA A 223 -9.10 -26.24 -10.44
C ALA A 223 -7.62 -26.15 -10.06
N LEU A 224 -7.13 -24.94 -9.76
CA LEU A 224 -5.78 -24.73 -9.29
C LEU A 224 -5.52 -25.37 -7.93
N THR A 225 -6.48 -25.29 -7.01
CA THR A 225 -6.37 -25.91 -5.69
C THR A 225 -6.31 -27.45 -5.81
N GLU A 226 -7.11 -28.04 -6.70
CA GLU A 226 -7.10 -29.49 -7.00
C GLU A 226 -5.78 -29.94 -7.64
N ALA A 227 -5.14 -29.07 -8.41
CA ALA A 227 -3.78 -29.27 -8.92
C ALA A 227 -2.67 -29.13 -7.85
N GLY A 228 -3.01 -28.81 -6.59
CA GLY A 228 -2.09 -28.63 -5.49
C GLY A 228 -1.47 -27.23 -5.41
N ALA A 229 -1.95 -26.28 -6.18
CA ALA A 229 -1.46 -24.91 -6.20
C ALA A 229 -1.89 -24.12 -4.97
N TYR A 230 -0.96 -23.34 -4.41
CA TYR A 230 -1.27 -22.32 -3.39
C TYR A 230 -1.35 -20.95 -4.07
N ILE A 231 -2.54 -20.39 -4.16
CA ILE A 231 -2.79 -19.12 -4.81
C ILE A 231 -2.18 -17.99 -3.98
N VAL A 232 -1.29 -17.21 -4.60
CA VAL A 232 -0.60 -16.06 -3.99
C VAL A 232 -1.29 -14.74 -4.34
N LEU A 233 -1.72 -14.61 -5.61
CA LEU A 233 -2.37 -13.43 -6.16
C LEU A 233 -3.44 -13.85 -7.15
N VAL A 234 -4.52 -13.07 -7.17
CA VAL A 234 -5.47 -13.02 -8.29
C VAL A 234 -5.71 -11.55 -8.61
N ALA A 235 -5.47 -11.16 -9.85
CA ALA A 235 -5.85 -9.88 -10.39
C ALA A 235 -6.82 -10.09 -11.56
N ILE A 236 -7.80 -9.22 -11.69
CA ILE A 236 -8.82 -9.31 -12.72
C ILE A 236 -8.88 -7.98 -13.45
N SER A 237 -8.87 -8.05 -14.77
CA SER A 237 -9.17 -6.93 -15.65
C SER A 237 -10.29 -7.36 -16.63
N TYR A 238 -10.95 -6.38 -17.20
CA TYR A 238 -12.09 -6.59 -18.08
C TYR A 238 -11.72 -6.14 -19.49
N ASP A 239 -12.28 -6.79 -20.49
CA ASP A 239 -12.20 -6.28 -21.85
C ASP A 239 -13.16 -5.09 -22.06
N ASP A 240 -12.99 -4.37 -23.17
CA ASP A 240 -13.80 -3.19 -23.46
C ASP A 240 -15.28 -3.54 -23.71
N SER A 241 -15.60 -4.78 -24.09
CA SER A 241 -16.96 -5.25 -24.30
C SER A 241 -17.67 -5.61 -22.99
N GLY A 242 -16.91 -5.99 -21.96
CA GLY A 242 -17.42 -6.50 -20.69
C GLY A 242 -17.91 -7.96 -20.77
N ASP A 243 -17.68 -8.65 -21.88
CA ASP A 243 -18.10 -10.04 -22.05
C ASP A 243 -17.12 -11.02 -21.41
N TYR A 244 -15.86 -10.62 -21.27
CA TYR A 244 -14.78 -11.44 -20.75
C TYR A 244 -13.97 -10.73 -19.68
N SER A 245 -13.46 -11.54 -18.76
CA SER A 245 -12.47 -11.13 -17.76
C SER A 245 -11.13 -11.78 -18.08
N TYR A 246 -10.04 -11.02 -17.91
CA TYR A 246 -8.68 -11.52 -17.91
C TYR A 246 -8.24 -11.71 -16.47
N VAL A 247 -7.91 -12.94 -16.13
CA VAL A 247 -7.47 -13.32 -14.79
C VAL A 247 -5.97 -13.56 -14.82
N ASP A 248 -5.20 -12.67 -14.19
CA ASP A 248 -3.78 -12.85 -13.93
C ASP A 248 -3.63 -13.45 -12.52
N LEU A 249 -3.07 -14.64 -12.44
CA LEU A 249 -2.97 -15.41 -11.22
C LEU A 249 -1.53 -15.83 -11.00
N LYS A 250 -1.06 -15.71 -9.75
CA LYS A 250 0.19 -16.26 -9.30
C LYS A 250 -0.04 -17.35 -8.28
N GLU A 251 0.60 -18.48 -8.50
CA GLU A 251 0.55 -19.61 -7.59
C GLU A 251 1.95 -20.08 -7.20
N ARG A 252 2.04 -20.95 -6.19
CA ARG A 252 3.24 -21.67 -5.79
C ARG A 252 2.91 -23.11 -5.41
N GLY A 253 3.84 -24.02 -5.69
CA GLY A 253 3.77 -25.42 -5.30
C GLY A 253 2.87 -26.29 -6.16
N GLY A 254 2.17 -25.74 -7.15
CA GLY A 254 1.41 -26.50 -8.13
C GLY A 254 2.32 -27.20 -9.15
N ASP A 255 1.85 -28.32 -9.64
CA ASP A 255 2.46 -29.04 -10.78
C ASP A 255 1.87 -28.48 -12.08
N GLU A 256 2.71 -27.96 -12.98
CA GLU A 256 2.22 -27.33 -14.22
C GLU A 256 1.40 -28.27 -15.08
N GLN A 257 1.76 -29.56 -15.17
CA GLN A 257 1.00 -30.52 -15.98
C GLN A 257 -0.38 -30.77 -15.39
N LYS A 258 -0.47 -30.86 -14.03
CA LYS A 258 -1.76 -30.99 -13.35
C LYS A 258 -2.59 -29.72 -13.48
N ILE A 259 -1.98 -28.54 -13.37
CA ILE A 259 -2.66 -27.27 -13.58
C ILE A 259 -3.29 -27.24 -14.96
N ARG A 260 -2.53 -27.56 -16.02
CA ARG A 260 -3.06 -27.62 -17.40
C ARG A 260 -4.18 -28.66 -17.54
N ALA A 261 -4.04 -29.82 -16.91
CA ALA A 261 -5.06 -30.88 -16.97
C ALA A 261 -6.36 -30.47 -16.27
N GLU A 262 -6.29 -29.82 -15.09
CA GLU A 262 -7.47 -29.36 -14.35
C GLU A 262 -8.15 -28.18 -15.07
N LEU A 263 -7.37 -27.23 -15.58
CA LEU A 263 -7.91 -26.12 -16.36
C LEU A 263 -8.57 -26.56 -17.67
N GLY A 264 -8.02 -27.60 -18.31
CA GLY A 264 -8.59 -28.18 -19.53
C GLY A 264 -9.95 -28.86 -19.34
N LYS A 265 -10.40 -29.08 -18.10
CA LYS A 265 -11.75 -29.59 -17.78
C LYS A 265 -12.79 -28.49 -17.70
N LEU A 266 -12.36 -27.22 -17.66
CA LEU A 266 -13.26 -26.09 -17.55
C LEU A 266 -13.70 -25.63 -18.95
N ASP A 267 -14.99 -25.70 -19.20
CA ASP A 267 -15.57 -25.14 -20.41
C ASP A 267 -15.43 -23.61 -20.40
N HIS A 268 -15.07 -23.05 -21.53
CA HIS A 268 -14.97 -21.60 -21.77
C HIS A 268 -13.80 -20.87 -21.04
N VAL A 269 -12.81 -21.60 -20.50
CA VAL A 269 -11.56 -21.02 -20.00
C VAL A 269 -10.48 -21.13 -21.08
N GLU A 270 -10.01 -20.01 -21.55
CA GLU A 270 -8.87 -19.92 -22.46
C GLU A 270 -7.60 -19.58 -21.68
N VAL A 271 -6.68 -20.53 -21.60
CA VAL A 271 -5.37 -20.30 -20.96
C VAL A 271 -4.48 -19.58 -21.96
N LEU A 272 -4.17 -18.32 -21.70
CA LEU A 272 -3.35 -17.49 -22.57
C LEU A 272 -1.86 -17.75 -22.34
N GLU A 273 -1.44 -17.82 -21.08
CA GLU A 273 -0.04 -18.05 -20.71
C GLU A 273 0.09 -18.83 -19.39
N ILE A 274 1.06 -19.73 -19.30
CA ILE A 274 1.56 -20.29 -18.07
C ILE A 274 3.09 -20.23 -18.14
N ARG A 275 3.71 -19.52 -17.19
CA ARG A 275 5.18 -19.37 -17.15
C ARG A 275 5.71 -19.27 -15.73
N PRO A 276 6.99 -19.64 -15.48
CA PRO A 276 7.64 -19.34 -14.22
C PRO A 276 7.68 -17.84 -13.95
N SER A 277 7.40 -17.43 -12.72
CA SER A 277 7.33 -16.00 -12.34
C SER A 277 8.70 -15.34 -12.15
N ASP A 278 9.78 -16.10 -12.15
CA ASP A 278 11.19 -15.67 -12.04
C ASP A 278 11.90 -15.56 -13.41
N GLY A 279 11.17 -15.80 -14.50
CA GLY A 279 11.70 -15.78 -15.87
C GLY A 279 12.02 -14.38 -16.42
N ASP A 280 11.52 -13.30 -15.80
CA ASP A 280 11.74 -11.95 -16.25
C ASP A 280 13.11 -11.42 -15.77
N GLN A 281 14.02 -11.15 -16.73
CA GLN A 281 15.36 -10.66 -16.44
C GLN A 281 15.59 -9.25 -16.92
N LEU A 282 16.22 -8.42 -16.06
CA LEU A 282 16.71 -7.12 -16.44
C LEU A 282 17.90 -7.27 -17.41
N ARG A 283 17.85 -6.60 -18.56
CA ARG A 283 18.96 -6.55 -19.52
C ARG A 283 19.52 -5.12 -19.56
N SER A 284 20.85 -4.99 -19.51
CA SER A 284 21.52 -3.71 -19.73
C SER A 284 21.95 -3.61 -21.19
N PHE A 285 21.69 -2.46 -21.82
CA PHE A 285 22.10 -2.15 -23.19
C PHE A 285 23.04 -0.95 -23.17
N GLY A 286 24.10 -1.02 -23.96
CA GLY A 286 25.10 0.03 -24.09
C GLY A 286 26.28 -0.15 -23.13
N LYS A 287 27.46 -0.35 -23.69
CA LYS A 287 28.78 -0.07 -23.09
C LYS A 287 29.33 1.17 -23.74
#